data_f38a6dfb15c402524b6c884b6189dc23
#
_entry.id   f38a6dfb15c402524b6c884b6189dc23
#
_cell.length_a   1.000
_cell.length_b   1.000
_cell.length_c   1.000
_cell.angle_alpha   90.00
_cell.angle_beta   90.00
_cell.angle_gamma   90.00
#
_symmetry.space_group_name_H-M   'P 1'
#
loop_
_entity.id
_entity.type
_entity.pdbx_description
1 polymer ?
#
loop_
_entity_poly.entity_id
_entity_poly.type
_entity_poly.pdbx_seq_one_letter_code
_entity_poly.pdbx_strand_id
1 'polypeptide(L)'
;MYEIKDEPLSGVEDVYKRQNYGVILNYLFKVQDLEKIMAEKMPLHIVEKKIPYLDAAGELVKPDTPNGYKFESLVLDMIHQMDSCLPFEVVRRKEFAPIKNKTGVDSVESARELLTENGVVL
;
A
#
# COMPACT_ATOMS: atom_id res chain seq x y z
N MET A 1 -3.85 -1.73 8.23
CA MET A 1 -3.50 -1.70 9.67
C MET A 1 -3.11 -3.11 10.08
N TYR A 2 -2.09 -3.26 10.92
CA TYR A 2 -1.61 -4.56 11.41
C TYR A 2 -2.00 -4.71 12.88
N GLU A 3 -2.55 -5.85 13.26
CA GLU A 3 -2.53 -6.29 14.64
C GLU A 3 -1.29 -7.19 14.83
N ILE A 4 -0.39 -6.78 15.71
CA ILE A 4 0.72 -7.61 16.16
C ILE A 4 0.25 -8.23 17.48
N LYS A 5 0.00 -9.54 17.49
CA LYS A 5 -0.23 -10.25 18.76
C LYS A 5 1.06 -10.24 19.58
N ASP A 6 0.93 -10.11 20.91
CA ASP A 6 1.96 -9.96 21.95
C ASP A 6 2.96 -11.14 22.05
N GLU A 7 3.55 -11.59 20.95
CA GLU A 7 4.65 -12.53 20.99
C GLU A 7 5.94 -11.84 20.54
N PRO A 8 7.08 -12.11 21.19
CA PRO A 8 8.35 -11.50 20.81
C PRO A 8 8.68 -11.81 19.35
N LEU A 9 8.88 -10.76 18.58
CA LEU A 9 9.22 -10.82 17.17
C LEU A 9 10.60 -11.47 17.00
N SER A 10 10.65 -12.76 16.70
CA SER A 10 11.91 -13.47 16.47
C SER A 10 12.42 -13.40 15.04
N GLY A 11 11.68 -12.74 14.12
CA GLY A 11 12.09 -12.49 12.76
C GLY A 11 10.95 -11.90 11.91
N VAL A 12 11.31 -11.11 10.91
CA VAL A 12 10.36 -10.45 10.00
C VAL A 12 9.46 -11.46 9.26
N GLU A 13 9.97 -12.64 8.94
CA GLU A 13 9.20 -13.69 8.25
C GLU A 13 8.05 -14.27 9.09
N ASP A 14 8.22 -14.38 10.41
CA ASP A 14 7.17 -14.92 11.29
C ASP A 14 5.99 -13.96 11.45
N VAL A 15 6.24 -12.66 11.38
CA VAL A 15 5.19 -11.63 11.45
C VAL A 15 4.26 -11.73 10.24
N TYR A 16 4.80 -11.92 9.04
CA TYR A 16 3.99 -12.04 7.81
C TYR A 16 3.16 -13.32 7.75
N LYS A 17 3.63 -14.40 8.34
CA LYS A 17 2.92 -15.70 8.35
C LYS A 17 1.78 -15.77 9.36
N ARG A 18 1.79 -14.91 10.40
CA ARG A 18 0.80 -14.92 11.49
C ARG A 18 -0.25 -13.82 11.41
N GLN A 19 -0.18 -12.95 10.41
CA GLN A 19 -1.09 -11.81 10.30
C GLN A 19 -2.42 -12.19 9.64
N ASN A 20 -3.50 -11.91 10.36
CA ASN A 20 -4.86 -11.96 9.83
C ASN A 20 -5.34 -10.60 9.29
N TYR A 21 -4.55 -9.55 9.45
CA TYR A 21 -4.92 -8.17 9.13
C TYR A 21 -4.00 -7.59 8.07
N GLY A 22 -4.60 -6.86 7.12
CA GLY A 22 -3.88 -6.15 6.08
C GLY A 22 -3.82 -4.66 6.33
N VAL A 23 -2.79 -4.00 5.81
CA VAL A 23 -2.67 -2.53 5.84
C VAL A 23 -3.63 -1.92 4.83
N ILE A 24 -4.40 -0.91 5.25
CA ILE A 24 -5.26 -0.10 4.38
C ILE A 24 -4.61 1.24 3.99
N LEU A 25 -3.32 1.41 4.30
CA LEU A 25 -2.48 2.58 3.97
C LEU A 25 -2.98 3.91 4.55
N ASN A 26 -3.71 3.87 5.66
CA ASN A 26 -4.08 5.06 6.43
C ASN A 26 -3.10 5.20 7.60
N TYR A 27 -2.44 6.35 7.68
CA TYR A 27 -1.42 6.62 8.69
C TYR A 27 -1.67 7.97 9.36
N LEU A 28 -1.43 8.01 10.65
CA LEU A 28 -1.39 9.25 11.43
C LEU A 28 0.02 9.39 12.02
N PHE A 29 0.73 10.42 11.60
CA PHE A 29 2.10 10.70 12.02
C PHE A 29 2.17 11.95 12.88
N LYS A 30 3.08 11.95 13.86
CA LYS A 30 3.51 13.19 14.49
C LYS A 30 4.44 13.95 13.54
N VAL A 31 4.24 15.25 13.39
CA VAL A 31 5.04 16.08 12.48
C VAL A 31 6.54 16.00 12.82
N GLN A 32 6.88 16.03 14.10
CA GLN A 32 8.28 15.98 14.56
C GLN A 32 8.96 14.65 14.17
N ASP A 33 8.22 13.55 14.12
CA ASP A 33 8.78 12.24 13.72
C ASP A 33 8.95 12.20 12.19
N LEU A 34 8.04 12.81 11.43
CA LEU A 34 8.22 12.98 10.00
C LEU A 34 9.43 13.85 9.65
N GLU A 35 9.64 14.95 10.34
CA GLU A 35 10.80 15.85 10.14
C GLU A 35 12.13 15.09 10.33
N LYS A 36 12.22 14.21 11.34
CA LYS A 36 13.40 13.36 11.53
C LYS A 36 13.63 12.42 10.36
N ILE A 37 12.56 11.73 9.92
CA ILE A 37 12.64 10.74 8.84
C ILE A 37 12.97 11.40 7.50
N MET A 38 12.48 12.60 7.23
CA MET A 38 12.79 13.34 6.01
C MET A 38 14.29 13.67 5.86
N ALA A 39 15.03 13.69 6.96
CA ALA A 39 16.49 13.83 6.94
C ALA A 39 17.21 12.51 6.58
N GLU A 40 16.53 11.40 6.66
CA GLU A 40 17.07 10.07 6.39
C GLU A 40 16.79 9.65 4.93
N LYS A 41 17.65 8.77 4.41
CA LYS A 41 17.48 8.24 3.07
C LYS A 41 16.49 7.08 3.08
N MET A 42 15.37 7.25 2.39
CA MET A 42 14.39 6.18 2.21
C MET A 42 14.93 5.02 1.36
N PRO A 43 14.63 3.77 1.70
CA PRO A 43 14.97 2.63 0.85
C PRO A 43 14.27 2.71 -0.50
N LEU A 44 14.94 2.23 -1.54
CA LEU A 44 14.40 2.15 -2.89
C LEU A 44 14.07 0.70 -3.22
N HIS A 45 12.80 0.43 -3.48
CA HIS A 45 12.34 -0.88 -3.93
C HIS A 45 12.41 -0.95 -5.45
N ILE A 46 12.98 -2.05 -5.96
CA ILE A 46 13.15 -2.29 -7.39
C ILE A 46 12.29 -3.48 -7.77
N VAL A 47 11.37 -3.28 -8.70
CA VAL A 47 10.44 -4.31 -9.17
C VAL A 47 10.53 -4.45 -10.67
N GLU A 48 10.77 -5.68 -11.15
CA GLU A 48 10.68 -6.00 -12.57
C GLU A 48 9.25 -5.88 -13.07
N LYS A 49 9.08 -5.23 -14.23
CA LYS A 49 7.77 -4.98 -14.83
C LYS A 49 7.76 -5.27 -16.31
N LYS A 50 6.61 -5.76 -16.78
CA LYS A 50 6.23 -5.80 -18.20
C LYS A 50 5.73 -4.42 -18.57
N ILE A 51 6.57 -3.61 -19.20
CA ILE A 51 6.27 -2.22 -19.54
C ILE A 51 5.85 -2.16 -20.99
N PRO A 52 4.58 -1.83 -21.31
CA PRO A 52 4.15 -1.59 -22.67
C PRO A 52 4.94 -0.44 -23.29
N TYR A 53 5.30 -0.57 -24.57
CA TYR A 53 6.05 0.44 -25.30
C TYR A 53 5.54 0.55 -26.75
N LEU A 54 5.88 1.64 -27.42
CA LEU A 54 5.66 1.77 -28.86
C LEU A 54 6.91 1.29 -29.58
N ASP A 55 6.73 0.43 -30.59
CA ASP A 55 7.82 -0.01 -31.43
C ASP A 55 8.20 1.07 -32.48
N ALA A 56 9.15 0.76 -33.35
CA ALA A 56 9.62 1.67 -34.39
C ALA A 56 8.54 2.04 -35.44
N ALA A 57 7.47 1.24 -35.56
CA ALA A 57 6.32 1.51 -36.43
C ALA A 57 5.22 2.31 -35.72
N GLY A 58 5.38 2.58 -34.40
CA GLY A 58 4.38 3.27 -33.59
C GLY A 58 3.29 2.36 -33.02
N GLU A 59 3.44 1.04 -33.14
CA GLU A 59 2.47 0.08 -32.65
C GLU A 59 2.71 -0.25 -31.15
N LEU A 60 1.61 -0.41 -30.39
CA LEU A 60 1.67 -0.72 -28.97
C LEU A 60 2.05 -2.19 -28.74
N VAL A 61 3.24 -2.42 -28.22
CA VAL A 61 3.72 -3.75 -27.81
C VAL A 61 3.50 -3.95 -26.32
N LYS A 62 2.87 -5.06 -25.96
CA LYS A 62 2.72 -5.52 -24.56
C LYS A 62 3.62 -6.73 -24.37
N PRO A 63 4.75 -6.60 -23.67
CA PRO A 63 5.71 -7.69 -23.53
C PRO A 63 5.16 -8.83 -22.65
N ASP A 64 5.51 -10.07 -23.01
CA ASP A 64 5.17 -11.27 -22.24
C ASP A 64 6.14 -11.54 -21.08
N THR A 65 7.32 -10.93 -21.14
CA THR A 65 8.35 -11.00 -20.11
C THR A 65 8.69 -9.61 -19.58
N PRO A 66 9.20 -9.48 -18.36
CA PRO A 66 9.70 -8.20 -17.86
C PRO A 66 10.78 -7.63 -18.78
N ASN A 67 10.65 -6.34 -19.08
CA ASN A 67 11.55 -5.60 -19.98
C ASN A 67 12.07 -4.30 -19.35
N GLY A 68 11.79 -4.06 -18.08
CA GLY A 68 12.25 -2.88 -17.36
C GLY A 68 12.00 -2.96 -15.86
N TYR A 69 12.44 -1.93 -15.16
CA TYR A 69 12.35 -1.82 -13.70
C TYR A 69 11.49 -0.62 -13.30
N LYS A 70 10.65 -0.82 -12.30
CA LYS A 70 9.98 0.25 -11.57
C LYS A 70 10.70 0.47 -10.26
N PHE A 71 10.96 1.73 -9.94
CA PHE A 71 11.57 2.17 -8.69
C PHE A 71 10.52 2.88 -7.85
N GLU A 72 10.39 2.51 -6.59
CA GLU A 72 9.44 3.13 -5.69
C GLU A 72 9.95 3.16 -4.25
N SER A 73 9.60 4.23 -3.52
CA SER A 73 9.73 4.31 -2.06
C SER A 73 8.36 4.14 -1.44
N LEU A 74 8.27 3.40 -0.35
CA LEU A 74 7.01 3.07 0.30
C LEU A 74 6.86 3.86 1.60
N VAL A 75 5.67 4.41 1.85
CA VAL A 75 5.35 5.04 3.14
C VAL A 75 5.52 4.06 4.30
N LEU A 76 5.31 2.76 4.03
CA LEU A 76 5.51 1.70 5.02
C LEU A 76 6.96 1.67 5.56
N ASP A 77 7.95 2.03 4.74
CA ASP A 77 9.35 2.07 5.17
C ASP A 77 9.62 3.17 6.21
N MET A 78 8.80 4.23 6.22
CA MET A 78 8.89 5.27 7.24
C MET A 78 8.60 4.73 8.64
N ILE A 79 7.70 3.74 8.75
CA ILE A 79 7.36 3.12 10.03
C ILE A 79 8.56 2.39 10.63
N HIS A 80 9.41 1.77 9.80
CA HIS A 80 10.64 1.11 10.24
C HIS A 80 11.70 2.08 10.78
N GLN A 81 11.57 3.36 10.46
CA GLN A 81 12.48 4.43 10.93
C GLN A 81 11.94 5.16 12.16
N MET A 82 10.73 4.79 12.62
CA MET A 82 10.10 5.38 13.80
C MET A 82 10.45 4.60 15.07
N ASP A 83 10.53 5.30 16.19
CA ASP A 83 10.79 4.71 17.52
C ASP A 83 9.65 3.78 17.95
N SER A 84 8.42 4.02 17.47
CA SER A 84 7.24 3.22 17.80
C SER A 84 6.16 3.34 16.75
N CYS A 85 5.32 2.30 16.65
CA CYS A 85 4.13 2.27 15.82
C CYS A 85 2.99 1.62 16.59
N LEU A 86 1.83 2.28 16.62
CA LEU A 86 0.61 1.71 17.19
C LEU A 86 -0.30 1.23 16.05
N PRO A 87 -0.47 -0.09 15.87
CA PRO A 87 -1.48 -0.63 14.97
C PRO A 87 -2.88 -0.37 15.53
N PHE A 88 -3.78 0.08 14.68
CA PHE A 88 -5.16 0.38 15.05
C PHE A 88 -6.12 -0.39 14.14
N GLU A 89 -6.90 -1.30 14.72
CA GLU A 89 -7.89 -2.08 13.97
C GLU A 89 -9.08 -1.23 13.56
N VAL A 90 -9.52 -1.39 12.32
CA VAL A 90 -10.70 -0.71 11.78
C VAL A 90 -11.61 -1.70 11.06
N VAL A 91 -12.86 -1.36 10.95
CA VAL A 91 -13.80 -2.10 10.11
C VAL A 91 -13.55 -1.70 8.66
N ARG A 92 -12.89 -2.58 7.88
CA ARG A 92 -12.47 -2.32 6.50
C ARG A 92 -13.59 -1.72 5.64
N ARG A 93 -14.81 -2.23 5.78
CA ARG A 93 -15.99 -1.78 5.02
C ARG A 93 -16.39 -0.32 5.30
N LYS A 94 -15.98 0.22 6.46
CA LYS A 94 -16.23 1.62 6.83
C LYS A 94 -15.08 2.56 6.48
N GLU A 95 -13.86 2.05 6.41
CA GLU A 95 -12.66 2.87 6.37
C GLU A 95 -11.87 2.76 5.05
N PHE A 96 -12.31 1.89 4.11
CA PHE A 96 -11.52 1.62 2.92
C PHE A 96 -12.38 1.36 1.69
N ALA A 97 -12.35 2.27 0.72
CA ALA A 97 -13.08 2.20 -0.55
C ALA A 97 -12.15 2.51 -1.74
N PRO A 98 -11.19 1.63 -2.05
CA PRO A 98 -10.21 1.90 -3.09
C PRO A 98 -10.82 1.81 -4.49
N ILE A 99 -10.21 2.55 -5.44
CA ILE A 99 -10.51 2.48 -6.86
C ILE A 99 -9.24 2.09 -7.59
N LYS A 100 -9.18 0.83 -8.05
CA LYS A 100 -8.05 0.25 -8.77
C LYS A 100 -8.46 -0.42 -10.08
N ASN A 101 -9.69 -0.93 -10.13
CA ASN A 101 -10.21 -1.70 -11.26
C ASN A 101 -11.25 -0.90 -12.03
N LYS A 102 -11.41 -1.23 -13.31
CA LYS A 102 -12.43 -0.62 -14.16
C LYS A 102 -13.84 -1.00 -13.68
N THR A 103 -14.04 -2.26 -13.27
CA THR A 103 -15.32 -2.83 -12.84
C THR A 103 -15.11 -3.84 -11.72
N GLY A 104 -16.15 -4.19 -10.97
CA GLY A 104 -16.13 -5.18 -9.90
C GLY A 104 -15.54 -4.67 -8.59
N VAL A 105 -14.78 -5.52 -7.91
CA VAL A 105 -14.13 -5.16 -6.63
C VAL A 105 -13.11 -4.05 -6.85
N ASP A 106 -13.05 -3.11 -5.92
CA ASP A 106 -12.15 -1.96 -5.95
C ASP A 106 -12.34 -1.09 -7.22
N SER A 107 -13.58 -0.89 -7.63
CA SER A 107 -14.00 -0.03 -8.75
C SER A 107 -14.73 1.22 -8.24
N VAL A 108 -15.08 2.12 -9.18
CA VAL A 108 -15.91 3.30 -8.87
C VAL A 108 -17.26 2.88 -8.29
N GLU A 109 -17.88 1.84 -8.86
CA GLU A 109 -19.17 1.33 -8.42
C GLU A 109 -19.09 0.80 -6.98
N SER A 110 -18.14 -0.07 -6.69
CA SER A 110 -17.97 -0.63 -5.33
C SER A 110 -17.59 0.45 -4.31
N ALA A 111 -16.82 1.47 -4.69
CA ALA A 111 -16.50 2.58 -3.81
C ALA A 111 -17.74 3.44 -3.49
N ARG A 112 -18.60 3.70 -4.49
CA ARG A 112 -19.87 4.41 -4.29
C ARG A 112 -20.80 3.66 -3.36
N GLU A 113 -20.93 2.33 -3.52
CA GLU A 113 -21.73 1.49 -2.61
C GLU A 113 -21.24 1.64 -1.17
N LEU A 114 -19.95 1.49 -0.92
CA LEU A 114 -19.37 1.61 0.41
C LEU A 114 -19.55 3.00 1.02
N LEU A 115 -19.38 4.05 0.24
CA LEU A 115 -19.58 5.43 0.70
C LEU A 115 -21.06 5.67 1.05
N THR A 116 -22.00 5.19 0.21
CA THR A 116 -23.44 5.31 0.47
C THR A 116 -23.85 4.55 1.73
N GLU A 117 -23.35 3.32 1.94
CA GLU A 117 -23.57 2.55 3.16
C GLU A 117 -23.07 3.28 4.42
N ASN A 118 -22.03 4.07 4.29
CA ASN A 118 -21.46 4.89 5.36
C ASN A 118 -22.12 6.29 5.49
N GLY A 119 -23.23 6.51 4.79
CA GLY A 119 -24.03 7.74 4.91
C GLY A 119 -23.48 8.93 4.12
N VAL A 120 -22.55 8.71 3.22
CA VAL A 120 -22.04 9.77 2.32
C VAL A 120 -23.04 9.98 1.18
N VAL A 121 -23.48 11.21 1.01
CA VAL A 121 -24.31 11.62 -0.13
C VAL A 121 -23.39 12.00 -1.28
N LEU A 122 -23.49 11.29 -2.39
CA LEU A 122 -22.65 11.45 -3.60
C LEU A 122 -23.39 12.25 -4.68
#